data_c4b367ea42ac1abe138e5090a716544b
#
_entry.id   c4b367ea42ac1abe138e5090a716544b
#
_cell.length_a   1.000
_cell.length_b   1.000
_cell.length_c   1.000
_cell.angle_alpha   90.00
_cell.angle_beta   90.00
_cell.angle_gamma   90.00
#
_symmetry.space_group_name_H-M   'P 1'
#
loop_
_entity.id
_entity.type
_entity.pdbx_description
1 polymer ?
#
loop_
_entity_poly.entity_id
_entity_poly.type
_entity_poly.pdbx_seq_one_letter_code
_entity_poly.pdbx_strand_id
1 'polypeptide(L)'
;AGGQFDFVMLHHSFEHMPDTAKALGALADRVARGGALLLRIPVADCYARKKYGLNWMAWDAPRHLYLHTVKSMQRLAAGAGMKVVEIAYDSSGQQFSSSELYIRGVPYVEHGKYRPGNSPDAFSQEEWDGFQRQAAELNRRREGATACFYLRFR
;
A
#
# COMPACT_ATOMS: atom_id res chain seq x y z
N ALA A 1 27.56 6.53 12.15
CA ALA A 1 26.52 7.50 12.47
C ALA A 1 25.91 7.98 11.16
N GLY A 2 24.69 7.58 10.85
CA GLY A 2 23.97 8.07 9.68
C GLY A 2 23.28 9.40 10.02
N GLY A 3 23.32 10.36 9.08
CA GLY A 3 22.67 11.66 9.23
C GLY A 3 21.14 11.57 9.31
N GLN A 4 20.52 12.67 9.68
CA GLN A 4 19.08 12.88 9.58
C GLN A 4 18.76 13.56 8.24
N PHE A 5 17.55 13.33 7.74
CA PHE A 5 17.08 13.81 6.45
C PHE A 5 15.77 14.59 6.63
N ASP A 6 15.56 15.62 5.81
CA ASP A 6 14.31 16.37 5.82
C ASP A 6 13.13 15.56 5.28
N PHE A 7 13.42 14.55 4.44
CA PHE A 7 12.43 13.66 3.90
C PHE A 7 12.96 12.22 3.80
N VAL A 8 12.22 11.29 4.39
CA VAL A 8 12.48 9.84 4.33
C VAL A 8 11.26 9.18 3.72
N MET A 9 11.46 8.23 2.82
CA MET A 9 10.34 7.57 2.13
C MET A 9 10.56 6.06 2.02
N LEU A 10 9.49 5.29 2.30
CA LEU A 10 9.36 3.89 1.91
C LEU A 10 8.18 3.72 0.97
N HIS A 11 8.45 3.02 -0.13
CA HIS A 11 7.47 2.75 -1.18
C HIS A 11 7.34 1.25 -1.37
N HIS A 12 6.22 0.66 -0.97
CA HIS A 12 5.97 -0.79 -1.01
C HIS A 12 7.13 -1.62 -0.42
N SER A 13 7.53 -1.27 0.80
CA SER A 13 8.63 -1.94 1.51
C SER A 13 8.30 -2.21 2.97
N PHE A 14 7.51 -1.35 3.61
CA PHE A 14 7.20 -1.43 5.03
C PHE A 14 6.37 -2.67 5.38
N GLU A 15 5.48 -3.09 4.48
CA GLU A 15 4.65 -4.29 4.59
C GLU A 15 5.44 -5.61 4.62
N HIS A 16 6.70 -5.58 4.15
CA HIS A 16 7.60 -6.73 4.11
C HIS A 16 8.52 -6.83 5.35
N MET A 17 8.49 -5.84 6.25
CA MET A 17 9.39 -5.79 7.40
C MET A 17 8.87 -6.67 8.54
N PRO A 18 9.70 -7.54 9.16
CA PRO A 18 9.24 -8.49 10.18
C PRO A 18 8.85 -7.84 11.51
N ASP A 19 9.36 -6.64 11.82
CA ASP A 19 9.06 -5.88 13.04
C ASP A 19 8.80 -4.42 12.66
N THR A 20 7.55 -4.12 12.37
CA THR A 20 7.14 -2.79 11.90
C THR A 20 7.29 -1.70 12.97
N ALA A 21 7.17 -2.05 14.26
CA ALA A 21 7.36 -1.08 15.34
C ALA A 21 8.84 -0.67 15.46
N LYS A 22 9.75 -1.64 15.44
CA LYS A 22 11.19 -1.39 15.45
C LYS A 22 11.65 -0.66 14.19
N ALA A 23 11.14 -1.08 13.03
CA ALA A 23 11.45 -0.43 11.76
C ALA A 23 11.01 1.04 11.76
N LEU A 24 9.79 1.33 12.23
CA LEU A 24 9.29 2.69 12.30
C LEU A 24 10.10 3.56 13.28
N GLY A 25 10.52 3.02 14.44
CA GLY A 25 11.41 3.72 15.35
C GLY A 25 12.75 4.08 14.70
N ALA A 26 13.38 3.12 14.01
CA ALA A 26 14.63 3.35 13.28
C ALA A 26 14.50 4.37 12.13
N LEU A 27 13.36 4.39 11.46
CA LEU A 27 13.05 5.40 10.44
C LEU A 27 12.85 6.79 11.06
N ALA A 28 12.13 6.88 12.19
CA ALA A 28 11.95 8.13 12.92
C ALA A 28 13.28 8.76 13.32
N ASP A 29 14.25 7.96 13.78
CA ASP A 29 15.61 8.43 14.12
C ASP A 29 16.37 9.04 12.93
N ARG A 30 15.94 8.75 11.69
CA ARG A 30 16.51 9.30 10.45
C ARG A 30 15.82 10.56 9.94
N VAL A 31 14.69 10.91 10.50
CA VAL A 31 13.96 12.13 10.13
C VAL A 31 14.45 13.30 10.95
N ALA A 32 14.87 14.38 10.30
CA ALA A 32 15.26 15.62 10.96
C ALA A 32 14.04 16.26 11.68
N ARG A 33 14.29 17.04 12.73
CA ARG A 33 13.23 17.85 13.35
C ARG A 33 12.65 18.81 12.33
N GLY A 34 11.32 18.76 12.12
CA GLY A 34 10.66 19.53 11.06
C GLY A 34 10.53 18.78 9.73
N GLY A 35 11.25 17.66 9.57
CA GLY A 35 11.15 16.76 8.41
C GLY A 35 9.88 15.91 8.38
N ALA A 36 9.77 15.06 7.37
CA ALA A 36 8.65 14.16 7.18
C ALA A 36 9.08 12.75 6.79
N LEU A 37 8.30 11.75 7.21
CA LEU A 37 8.37 10.38 6.75
C LEU A 37 7.13 10.05 5.92
N LEU A 38 7.33 9.52 4.73
CA LEU A 38 6.27 8.99 3.87
C LEU A 38 6.33 7.46 3.85
N LEU A 39 5.21 6.82 4.18
CA LEU A 39 5.02 5.39 4.01
C LEU A 39 3.89 5.15 3.00
N ARG A 40 4.21 4.62 1.82
CA ARG A 40 3.23 4.20 0.82
C ARG A 40 3.11 2.69 0.85
N ILE A 41 1.95 2.20 1.29
CA ILE A 41 1.70 0.78 1.58
C ILE A 41 0.27 0.36 1.19
N PRO A 42 0.00 -0.94 0.96
CA PRO A 42 -1.36 -1.45 0.89
C PRO A 42 -2.05 -1.33 2.26
N VAL A 43 -3.37 -1.03 2.25
CA VAL A 43 -4.17 -0.89 3.46
C VAL A 43 -5.33 -1.88 3.49
N ALA A 44 -5.50 -2.56 4.63
CA ALA A 44 -6.47 -3.63 4.78
C ALA A 44 -7.92 -3.17 4.93
N ASP A 45 -8.17 -1.91 5.30
CA ASP A 45 -9.51 -1.32 5.45
C ASP A 45 -10.03 -0.69 4.14
N CYS A 46 -9.74 -1.32 3.00
CA CYS A 46 -10.11 -0.87 1.67
C CYS A 46 -11.31 -1.60 1.06
N TYR A 47 -11.88 -1.00 0.00
CA TYR A 47 -12.95 -1.60 -0.78
C TYR A 47 -12.55 -2.92 -1.45
N ALA A 48 -11.35 -2.97 -2.06
CA ALA A 48 -10.90 -4.14 -2.82
C ALA A 48 -10.82 -5.40 -1.93
N ARG A 49 -10.32 -5.29 -0.69
CA ARG A 49 -10.33 -6.42 0.25
C ARG A 49 -11.74 -6.90 0.57
N LYS A 50 -12.69 -6.00 0.74
CA LYS A 50 -14.10 -6.37 1.01
C LYS A 50 -14.73 -7.07 -0.18
N LYS A 51 -14.45 -6.57 -1.41
CA LYS A 51 -14.97 -7.13 -2.66
C LYS A 51 -14.40 -8.50 -2.98
N TYR A 52 -13.09 -8.67 -2.86
CA TYR A 52 -12.38 -9.85 -3.34
C TYR A 52 -12.07 -10.91 -2.28
N GLY A 53 -12.18 -10.57 -1.00
CA GLY A 53 -11.90 -11.52 0.09
C GLY A 53 -10.50 -12.12 -0.03
N LEU A 54 -10.42 -13.45 -0.11
CA LEU A 54 -9.13 -14.16 -0.24
C LEU A 54 -8.45 -13.96 -1.60
N ASN A 55 -9.19 -13.55 -2.62
CA ASN A 55 -8.63 -13.25 -3.95
C ASN A 55 -8.12 -11.81 -4.08
N TRP A 56 -8.10 -11.03 -2.99
CA TRP A 56 -7.49 -9.71 -3.04
C TRP A 56 -5.98 -9.81 -3.25
N MET A 57 -5.49 -9.16 -4.31
CA MET A 57 -4.10 -9.30 -4.75
C MET A 57 -3.07 -8.90 -3.68
N ALA A 58 -3.41 -7.98 -2.79
CA ALA A 58 -2.45 -7.48 -1.81
C ALA A 58 -2.30 -8.36 -0.55
N TRP A 59 -2.99 -9.53 -0.48
CA TRP A 59 -2.58 -10.54 0.50
C TRP A 59 -1.14 -10.97 0.28
N ASP A 60 -0.75 -11.23 -0.96
CA ASP A 60 0.61 -11.48 -1.43
C ASP A 60 1.47 -12.33 -0.47
N ALA A 61 0.87 -13.34 0.14
CA ALA A 61 1.55 -14.22 1.08
C ALA A 61 2.58 -15.11 0.36
N PRO A 62 3.78 -15.35 0.92
CA PRO A 62 4.24 -14.92 2.24
C PRO A 62 5.02 -13.59 2.25
N ARG A 63 5.00 -12.80 1.17
CA ARG A 63 5.82 -11.59 1.03
C ARG A 63 5.33 -10.44 1.91
N HIS A 64 4.02 -10.20 1.96
CA HIS A 64 3.43 -9.23 2.87
C HIS A 64 3.27 -9.85 4.26
N LEU A 65 4.11 -9.42 5.20
CA LEU A 65 4.06 -9.88 6.58
C LEU A 65 2.96 -9.16 7.38
N TYR A 66 2.67 -7.92 7.00
CA TYR A 66 1.67 -7.09 7.64
C TYR A 66 0.82 -6.34 6.60
N LEU A 67 -0.49 -6.36 6.80
CA LEU A 67 -1.43 -5.50 6.10
C LEU A 67 -2.06 -4.55 7.11
N HIS A 68 -1.56 -3.33 7.12
CA HIS A 68 -1.97 -2.31 8.07
C HIS A 68 -3.34 -1.71 7.72
N THR A 69 -4.07 -1.31 8.74
CA THR A 69 -5.22 -0.40 8.62
C THR A 69 -4.77 1.03 8.91
N VAL A 70 -5.58 2.02 8.57
CA VAL A 70 -5.33 3.42 8.98
C VAL A 70 -5.14 3.52 10.49
N LYS A 71 -6.00 2.83 11.26
CA LYS A 71 -5.94 2.83 12.73
C LYS A 71 -4.65 2.21 13.28
N SER A 72 -4.17 1.10 12.69
CA SER A 72 -2.91 0.47 13.13
C SER A 72 -1.71 1.37 12.81
N MET A 73 -1.70 2.03 11.64
CA MET A 73 -0.63 2.98 11.29
C MET A 73 -0.59 4.19 12.22
N GLN A 74 -1.74 4.74 12.59
CA GLN A 74 -1.79 5.83 13.58
C GLN A 74 -1.24 5.42 14.95
N ARG A 75 -1.52 4.18 15.39
CA ARG A 75 -0.97 3.63 16.65
C ARG A 75 0.54 3.43 16.58
N LEU A 76 1.04 2.85 15.49
CA LEU A 76 2.48 2.67 15.27
C LEU A 76 3.21 4.02 15.24
N ALA A 77 2.68 5.00 14.51
CA ALA A 77 3.24 6.34 14.46
C ALA A 77 3.33 6.97 15.86
N ALA A 78 2.26 6.83 16.67
CA ALA A 78 2.24 7.33 18.04
C ALA A 78 3.32 6.67 18.92
N GLY A 79 3.53 5.35 18.77
CA GLY A 79 4.58 4.61 19.47
C GLY A 79 6.00 5.05 19.10
N ALA A 80 6.21 5.56 17.88
CA ALA A 80 7.47 6.12 17.41
C ALA A 80 7.62 7.65 17.68
N GLY A 81 6.75 8.25 18.51
CA GLY A 81 6.77 9.70 18.79
C GLY A 81 6.32 10.58 17.62
N MET A 82 5.73 9.99 16.59
CA MET A 82 5.24 10.68 15.41
C MET A 82 3.70 10.74 15.38
N LYS A 83 3.15 11.51 14.46
CA LYS A 83 1.71 11.53 14.13
C LYS A 83 1.53 11.46 12.62
N VAL A 84 0.48 10.80 12.18
CA VAL A 84 0.01 10.89 10.79
C VAL A 84 -0.65 12.25 10.61
N VAL A 85 -0.07 13.08 9.75
CA VAL A 85 -0.56 14.43 9.46
C VAL A 85 -1.43 14.49 8.22
N GLU A 86 -1.22 13.56 7.29
CA GLU A 86 -1.98 13.47 6.05
C GLU A 86 -2.02 12.01 5.57
N ILE A 87 -3.10 11.65 4.88
CA ILE A 87 -3.27 10.37 4.20
C ILE A 87 -3.80 10.64 2.80
N ALA A 88 -3.03 10.33 1.77
CA ALA A 88 -3.45 10.34 0.38
C ALA A 88 -3.64 8.91 -0.12
N TYR A 89 -4.70 8.68 -0.89
CA TYR A 89 -4.95 7.37 -1.54
C TYR A 89 -4.60 7.47 -3.02
N ASP A 90 -3.78 6.55 -3.52
CA ASP A 90 -3.25 6.56 -4.88
C ASP A 90 -3.27 5.19 -5.56
N SER A 91 -4.23 4.36 -5.19
CA SER A 91 -4.44 3.06 -5.83
C SER A 91 -4.70 3.22 -7.32
N SER A 92 -4.20 2.28 -8.11
CA SER A 92 -4.51 2.15 -9.54
C SER A 92 -5.57 1.07 -9.79
N GLY A 93 -6.01 0.94 -11.04
CA GLY A 93 -6.89 -0.15 -11.49
C GLY A 93 -6.31 -1.55 -11.27
N GLN A 94 -4.99 -1.67 -11.08
CA GLN A 94 -4.32 -2.94 -10.83
C GLN A 94 -4.87 -3.68 -9.60
N GLN A 95 -5.35 -2.97 -8.57
CA GLN A 95 -5.99 -3.59 -7.41
C GLN A 95 -7.19 -4.46 -7.80
N PHE A 96 -7.86 -4.13 -8.90
CA PHE A 96 -8.98 -4.88 -9.44
C PHE A 96 -8.51 -5.94 -10.43
N SER A 97 -7.79 -5.55 -11.47
CA SER A 97 -7.38 -6.46 -12.54
C SER A 97 -6.58 -7.65 -12.01
N SER A 98 -5.63 -7.45 -11.09
CA SER A 98 -4.87 -8.55 -10.51
C SER A 98 -5.72 -9.45 -9.61
N SER A 99 -6.70 -8.89 -8.88
CA SER A 99 -7.63 -9.68 -8.07
C SER A 99 -8.62 -10.47 -8.94
N GLU A 100 -9.08 -9.90 -10.07
CA GLU A 100 -9.90 -10.60 -11.06
C GLU A 100 -9.14 -11.79 -11.70
N LEU A 101 -7.83 -11.64 -11.94
CA LEU A 101 -6.99 -12.74 -12.42
C LEU A 101 -6.95 -13.89 -11.41
N TYR A 102 -6.84 -13.59 -10.11
CA TYR A 102 -6.89 -14.63 -9.07
C TYR A 102 -8.24 -15.35 -9.04
N ILE A 103 -9.37 -14.65 -9.21
CA ILE A 103 -10.69 -15.28 -9.34
C ILE A 103 -10.74 -16.23 -10.54
N ARG A 104 -10.11 -15.84 -11.66
CA ARG A 104 -10.02 -16.66 -12.89
C ARG A 104 -9.00 -17.81 -12.79
N GLY A 105 -8.33 -17.98 -11.62
CA GLY A 105 -7.27 -18.99 -11.44
C GLY A 105 -5.99 -18.67 -12.23
N VAL A 106 -5.79 -17.44 -12.65
CA VAL A 106 -4.59 -17.01 -13.39
C VAL A 106 -3.57 -16.48 -12.38
N PRO A 107 -2.40 -17.11 -12.24
CA PRO A 107 -1.38 -16.67 -11.31
C PRO A 107 -0.78 -15.33 -11.74
N TYR A 108 -0.45 -14.49 -10.75
CA TYR A 108 0.23 -13.21 -10.98
C TYR A 108 1.67 -13.40 -11.50
N VAL A 109 2.30 -14.51 -11.15
CA VAL A 109 3.62 -14.91 -11.65
C VAL A 109 3.46 -16.25 -12.36
N GLU A 110 3.76 -16.28 -13.66
CA GLU A 110 3.78 -17.50 -14.46
C GLU A 110 5.17 -17.70 -15.06
N HIS A 111 5.75 -18.88 -14.85
CA HIS A 111 7.10 -19.24 -15.34
C HIS A 111 8.18 -18.19 -14.97
N GLY A 112 8.10 -17.62 -13.76
CA GLY A 112 9.05 -16.61 -13.27
C GLY A 112 8.88 -15.20 -13.89
N LYS A 113 7.87 -15.00 -14.72
CA LYS A 113 7.52 -13.69 -15.28
C LYS A 113 6.28 -13.14 -14.60
N TYR A 114 6.37 -11.89 -14.16
CA TYR A 114 5.18 -11.17 -13.70
C TYR A 114 4.20 -11.02 -14.86
N ARG A 115 2.93 -11.40 -14.62
CA ARG A 115 1.81 -10.96 -15.45
C ARG A 115 1.27 -9.66 -14.84
N PRO A 116 1.55 -8.49 -15.43
CA PRO A 116 0.91 -7.27 -14.96
C PRO A 116 -0.60 -7.43 -15.10
N GLY A 117 -1.36 -6.99 -14.11
CA GLY A 117 -2.81 -6.99 -14.18
C GLY A 117 -3.38 -6.11 -15.31
N ASN A 118 -2.53 -5.37 -16.01
CA ASN A 118 -2.83 -4.60 -17.22
C ASN A 118 -2.38 -5.32 -18.52
N SER A 119 -2.17 -6.65 -18.47
CA SER A 119 -1.84 -7.40 -19.69
C SER A 119 -2.97 -7.24 -20.72
N PRO A 120 -2.69 -6.80 -21.94
CA PRO A 120 -3.70 -6.62 -23.00
C PRO A 120 -4.47 -7.89 -23.30
N ASP A 121 -3.86 -9.05 -23.05
CA ASP A 121 -4.47 -10.37 -23.30
C ASP A 121 -5.50 -10.77 -22.24
N ALA A 122 -5.52 -10.10 -21.07
CA ALA A 122 -6.38 -10.46 -19.96
C ALA A 122 -7.66 -9.63 -19.87
N PHE A 123 -7.60 -8.36 -20.30
CA PHE A 123 -8.68 -7.39 -20.20
C PHE A 123 -8.71 -6.48 -21.44
N SER A 124 -9.91 -6.16 -21.91
CA SER A 124 -10.08 -5.15 -22.95
C SER A 124 -9.69 -3.76 -22.42
N GLN A 125 -9.44 -2.81 -23.33
CA GLN A 125 -9.15 -1.42 -22.97
C GLN A 125 -10.30 -0.80 -22.16
N GLU A 126 -11.54 -1.11 -22.51
CA GLU A 126 -12.72 -0.61 -21.80
C GLU A 126 -12.80 -1.12 -20.35
N GLU A 127 -12.53 -2.42 -20.12
CA GLU A 127 -12.44 -3.00 -18.77
C GLU A 127 -11.32 -2.33 -17.96
N TRP A 128 -10.14 -2.15 -18.57
CA TRP A 128 -9.02 -1.49 -17.92
C TRP A 128 -9.36 -0.04 -17.53
N ASP A 129 -9.94 0.72 -18.43
CA ASP A 129 -10.38 2.09 -18.16
C ASP A 129 -11.46 2.13 -17.07
N GLY A 130 -12.33 1.12 -17.02
CA GLY A 130 -13.30 0.92 -15.96
C GLY A 130 -12.64 0.75 -14.60
N PHE A 131 -11.62 -0.10 -14.50
CA PHE A 131 -10.84 -0.29 -13.27
C PHE A 131 -10.13 0.99 -12.83
N GLN A 132 -9.57 1.76 -13.76
CA GLN A 132 -8.92 3.02 -13.44
C GLN A 132 -9.91 4.06 -12.93
N ARG A 133 -11.07 4.21 -13.57
CA ARG A 133 -12.14 5.12 -13.10
C ARG A 133 -12.62 4.73 -11.71
N GLN A 134 -12.83 3.43 -11.44
CA GLN A 134 -13.24 2.94 -10.13
C GLN A 134 -12.17 3.20 -9.06
N ALA A 135 -10.89 2.96 -9.38
CA ALA A 135 -9.79 3.25 -8.47
C ALA A 135 -9.74 4.74 -8.10
N ALA A 136 -9.84 5.64 -9.09
CA ALA A 136 -9.84 7.07 -8.87
C ALA A 136 -11.01 7.52 -7.96
N GLU A 137 -12.21 6.96 -8.15
CA GLU A 137 -13.36 7.26 -7.29
C GLU A 137 -13.15 6.80 -5.85
N LEU A 138 -12.64 5.57 -5.66
CA LEU A 138 -12.36 5.04 -4.33
C LEU A 138 -11.24 5.80 -3.61
N ASN A 139 -10.23 6.28 -4.35
CA ASN A 139 -9.20 7.15 -3.77
C ASN A 139 -9.80 8.45 -3.23
N ARG A 140 -10.72 9.10 -3.97
CA ARG A 140 -11.45 10.29 -3.49
C ARG A 140 -12.28 10.00 -2.23
N ARG A 141 -12.88 8.81 -2.15
CA ARG A 141 -13.67 8.35 -1.01
C ARG A 141 -12.85 7.80 0.16
N ARG A 142 -11.52 7.78 0.04
CA ARG A 142 -10.59 7.19 1.02
C ARG A 142 -10.84 5.68 1.26
N GLU A 143 -11.23 4.99 0.21
CA GLU A 143 -11.49 3.54 0.21
C GLU A 143 -10.53 2.78 -0.71
N GLY A 144 -9.50 3.45 -1.24
CA GLY A 144 -8.45 2.87 -2.08
C GLY A 144 -7.61 1.82 -1.34
N ALA A 145 -7.02 0.89 -2.07
CA ALA A 145 -6.23 -0.22 -1.50
C ALA A 145 -4.78 0.13 -1.20
N THR A 146 -4.31 1.30 -1.64
CA THR A 146 -2.96 1.82 -1.35
C THR A 146 -3.09 3.23 -0.77
N ALA A 147 -2.35 3.50 0.30
CA ALA A 147 -2.34 4.80 0.93
C ALA A 147 -0.90 5.27 1.22
N CYS A 148 -0.71 6.57 1.06
CA CYS A 148 0.48 7.33 1.43
C CYS A 148 0.23 7.98 2.79
N PHE A 149 0.93 7.53 3.81
CA PHE A 149 0.88 8.10 5.15
C PHE A 149 2.03 9.10 5.31
N TYR A 150 1.73 10.36 5.54
CA TYR A 150 2.71 11.39 5.87
C TYR A 150 2.78 11.54 7.38
N LEU A 151 3.96 11.27 7.94
CA LEU A 151 4.22 11.32 9.36
C LEU A 151 5.18 12.47 9.71
N ARG A 152 4.92 13.14 10.84
CA ARG A 152 5.82 14.14 11.42
C ARG A 152 5.93 13.93 12.92
N PHE A 153 7.00 14.43 13.53
CA PHE A 153 7.09 14.49 14.98
C PHE A 153 5.93 15.29 15.58
N ARG A 154 5.55 14.92 16.80
CA ARG A 154 4.53 15.63 17.59
C ARG A 154 5.02 16.98 18.05
#